data_10a05e58d39dca3bd78bb7519c81e744
#
_entry.id   10a05e58d39dca3bd78bb7519c81e744
#
_cell.length_a   1.000
_cell.length_b   1.000
_cell.length_c   1.000
_cell.angle_alpha   90.00
_cell.angle_beta   90.00
_cell.angle_gamma   90.00
#
_symmetry.space_group_name_H-M   'P 1'
#
loop_
_entity.id
_entity.type
_entity.pdbx_description
1 polymer ?
#
loop_
_entity_poly.entity_id
_entity_poly.type
_entity_poly.pdbx_seq_one_letter_code
_entity_poly.pdbx_strand_id
1 'polypeptide(L)'
;MKRTIALSLLAAGLTLGGSAMADAVVGQAAPAFKGVDAAGKPVSLDQYKGKYVVLEWVNPECPFVKKHYDSGNMPTTQKYAVDKGVVWLAVSTSADGDHAGKSAAINDWVKAKKAMPAATIMDTGGAIGKAYGARTTPHMYLIDPSGKLVYAGAIDSKPSANPGDIKGATNYMVQAIDESMAGKPLSQAVTKPYGCSVKYG
;
A
#
# COMPACT_ATOMS: atom_id res chain seq x y z
N MET A 1 23.26 49.50 -49.67
CA MET A 1 23.59 48.68 -48.46
C MET A 1 22.28 48.12 -47.94
N LYS A 2 21.97 46.84 -48.24
CA LYS A 2 20.74 46.17 -47.79
C LYS A 2 21.11 45.28 -46.59
N ARG A 3 20.55 45.55 -45.39
CA ARG A 3 20.72 44.71 -44.19
C ARG A 3 19.60 43.71 -44.13
N THR A 4 19.96 42.44 -44.27
CA THR A 4 19.06 41.31 -44.08
C THR A 4 19.05 40.94 -42.60
N ILE A 5 17.86 41.00 -41.96
CA ILE A 5 17.64 40.57 -40.58
C ILE A 5 17.19 39.12 -40.64
N ALA A 6 18.02 38.20 -40.11
CA ALA A 6 17.65 36.80 -39.97
C ALA A 6 16.87 36.61 -38.66
N LEU A 7 15.64 36.12 -38.79
CA LEU A 7 14.75 35.80 -37.68
C LEU A 7 14.99 34.34 -37.28
N SER A 8 15.65 34.10 -36.13
CA SER A 8 15.86 32.74 -35.61
C SER A 8 14.63 32.30 -34.83
N LEU A 9 13.86 31.35 -35.35
CA LEU A 9 12.80 30.68 -34.60
C LEU A 9 13.44 29.70 -33.63
N LEU A 10 13.28 29.94 -32.32
CA LEU A 10 13.61 29.01 -31.26
C LEU A 10 12.41 28.07 -31.08
N ALA A 11 12.50 26.83 -31.55
CA ALA A 11 11.52 25.77 -31.30
C ALA A 11 11.72 25.22 -29.89
N ALA A 12 10.83 25.58 -28.95
CA ALA A 12 10.77 25.00 -27.63
C ALA A 12 10.15 23.60 -27.73
N GLY A 13 10.99 22.57 -27.69
CA GLY A 13 10.55 21.18 -27.62
C GLY A 13 9.95 20.87 -26.25
N LEU A 14 8.63 20.68 -26.17
CA LEU A 14 7.96 20.11 -25.01
C LEU A 14 8.31 18.62 -24.96
N THR A 15 9.23 18.22 -24.10
CA THR A 15 9.43 16.82 -23.75
C THR A 15 8.29 16.38 -22.83
N LEU A 16 7.32 15.68 -23.36
CA LEU A 16 6.38 14.90 -22.55
C LEU A 16 7.18 13.80 -21.84
N GLY A 17 7.59 14.07 -20.61
CA GLY A 17 8.17 13.08 -19.74
C GLY A 17 7.12 12.02 -19.41
N GLY A 18 7.10 10.91 -20.12
CA GLY A 18 6.38 9.72 -19.72
C GLY A 18 6.93 9.26 -18.39
N SER A 19 6.10 9.32 -17.33
CA SER A 19 6.45 8.74 -16.03
C SER A 19 6.61 7.23 -16.22
N ALA A 20 7.85 6.77 -16.33
CA ALA A 20 8.15 5.36 -16.16
C ALA A 20 7.64 4.97 -14.77
N MET A 21 6.75 4.00 -14.70
CA MET A 21 6.28 3.42 -13.44
C MET A 21 7.50 2.72 -12.81
N ALA A 22 8.18 3.44 -11.92
CA ALA A 22 9.28 2.85 -11.16
C ALA A 22 8.68 1.93 -10.09
N ASP A 23 9.24 0.73 -9.94
CA ASP A 23 8.91 -0.16 -8.81
C ASP A 23 9.10 0.59 -7.48
N ALA A 24 8.22 0.30 -6.52
CA ALA A 24 8.32 0.90 -5.20
C ALA A 24 9.63 0.50 -4.51
N VAL A 25 10.49 1.47 -4.28
CA VAL A 25 11.81 1.28 -3.64
C VAL A 25 11.83 2.02 -2.32
N VAL A 26 12.17 1.31 -1.23
CA VAL A 26 12.34 1.93 0.09
C VAL A 26 13.40 3.00 0.03
N GLY A 27 13.11 4.16 0.61
CA GLY A 27 13.95 5.35 0.56
C GLY A 27 13.62 6.32 -0.58
N GLN A 28 12.79 5.93 -1.54
CA GLN A 28 12.33 6.75 -2.66
C GLN A 28 10.88 7.24 -2.47
N ALA A 29 10.42 8.14 -3.32
CA ALA A 29 9.02 8.54 -3.35
C ALA A 29 8.13 7.32 -3.62
N ALA A 30 7.07 7.16 -2.82
CA ALA A 30 6.10 6.11 -3.03
C ALA A 30 5.37 6.31 -4.37
N PRO A 31 5.11 5.26 -5.15
CA PRO A 31 4.33 5.37 -6.38
C PRO A 31 2.98 6.02 -6.12
N ALA A 32 2.67 7.08 -6.85
CA ALA A 32 1.36 7.70 -6.81
C ALA A 32 0.31 6.74 -7.38
N PHE A 33 -0.87 6.72 -6.78
CA PHE A 33 -1.98 5.95 -7.31
C PHE A 33 -3.30 6.73 -7.23
N LYS A 34 -4.22 6.33 -8.09
CA LYS A 34 -5.64 6.69 -8.05
C LYS A 34 -6.43 5.41 -8.25
N GLY A 35 -7.48 5.23 -7.45
CA GLY A 35 -8.35 4.07 -7.50
C GLY A 35 -9.74 4.39 -6.99
N VAL A 36 -10.53 3.35 -6.81
CA VAL A 36 -11.88 3.43 -6.24
C VAL A 36 -11.93 2.47 -5.06
N ASP A 37 -12.53 2.88 -3.96
CA ASP A 37 -12.73 2.00 -2.81
C ASP A 37 -13.94 1.07 -2.99
N ALA A 38 -14.09 0.13 -2.07
CA ALA A 38 -15.21 -0.81 -2.08
C ALA A 38 -16.58 -0.15 -1.83
N ALA A 39 -16.64 1.15 -1.48
CA ALA A 39 -17.85 1.94 -1.41
C ALA A 39 -18.10 2.78 -2.67
N GLY A 40 -17.28 2.62 -3.71
CA GLY A 40 -17.37 3.37 -4.96
C GLY A 40 -16.79 4.78 -4.91
N LYS A 41 -16.05 5.15 -3.84
CA LYS A 41 -15.48 6.49 -3.68
C LYS A 41 -14.07 6.56 -4.28
N PRO A 42 -13.71 7.68 -4.96
CA PRO A 42 -12.35 7.88 -5.43
C PRO A 42 -11.36 7.94 -4.26
N VAL A 43 -10.24 7.23 -4.39
CA VAL A 43 -9.13 7.23 -3.42
C VAL A 43 -7.82 7.45 -4.16
N SER A 44 -6.96 8.33 -3.64
CA SER A 44 -5.61 8.54 -4.15
C SER A 44 -4.63 8.76 -3.00
N LEU A 45 -3.35 8.46 -3.23
CA LEU A 45 -2.32 8.70 -2.23
C LEU A 45 -2.22 10.20 -1.87
N ASP A 46 -2.44 11.09 -2.84
CA ASP A 46 -2.39 12.55 -2.66
C ASP A 46 -3.37 13.09 -1.61
N GLN A 47 -4.49 12.41 -1.36
CA GLN A 47 -5.46 12.80 -0.33
C GLN A 47 -4.88 12.71 1.09
N TYR A 48 -3.78 11.99 1.26
CA TYR A 48 -3.14 11.72 2.54
C TYR A 48 -1.78 12.39 2.70
N LYS A 49 -1.46 13.39 1.85
CA LYS A 49 -0.22 14.19 1.98
C LYS A 49 -0.07 14.75 3.41
N GLY A 50 1.14 14.68 3.93
CA GLY A 50 1.44 15.14 5.30
C GLY A 50 1.07 14.14 6.40
N LYS A 51 0.59 12.94 6.05
CA LYS A 51 0.28 11.86 7.00
C LYS A 51 1.14 10.63 6.74
N TYR A 52 1.35 9.84 7.79
CA TYR A 52 1.80 8.46 7.61
C TYR A 52 0.70 7.63 6.97
N VAL A 53 1.05 6.80 6.00
CA VAL A 53 0.10 5.92 5.31
C VAL A 53 0.63 4.49 5.29
N VAL A 54 -0.17 3.55 5.79
CA VAL A 54 0.06 2.12 5.59
C VAL A 54 -0.75 1.65 4.39
N LEU A 55 -0.11 0.88 3.49
CA LEU A 55 -0.82 0.07 2.50
C LEU A 55 -0.69 -1.40 2.92
N GLU A 56 -1.82 -2.09 2.97
CA GLU A 56 -1.91 -3.53 3.24
C GLU A 56 -2.52 -4.24 2.03
N TRP A 57 -1.77 -5.09 1.34
CA TRP A 57 -2.37 -6.00 0.35
C TRP A 57 -3.12 -7.11 1.06
N VAL A 58 -4.40 -7.26 0.75
CA VAL A 58 -5.31 -8.16 1.46
C VAL A 58 -6.08 -9.06 0.49
N ASN A 59 -6.28 -10.32 0.90
CA ASN A 59 -7.23 -11.25 0.28
C ASN A 59 -7.90 -12.04 1.42
N PRO A 60 -9.23 -11.90 1.61
CA PRO A 60 -9.98 -12.60 2.66
C PRO A 60 -9.86 -14.13 2.60
N GLU A 61 -9.63 -14.70 1.42
CA GLU A 61 -9.49 -16.15 1.22
C GLU A 61 -8.10 -16.69 1.64
N CYS A 62 -7.11 -15.81 1.78
CA CYS A 62 -5.73 -16.20 2.08
C CYS A 62 -5.58 -16.70 3.53
N PRO A 63 -5.09 -17.93 3.79
CA PRO A 63 -4.88 -18.43 5.14
C PRO A 63 -3.95 -17.58 6.00
N PHE A 64 -2.96 -16.93 5.38
CA PHE A 64 -2.04 -16.03 6.07
C PHE A 64 -2.72 -14.72 6.47
N VAL A 65 -3.68 -14.22 5.68
CA VAL A 65 -4.53 -13.08 6.05
C VAL A 65 -5.48 -13.51 7.16
N LYS A 66 -6.16 -14.67 7.02
CA LYS A 66 -7.05 -15.23 8.05
C LYS A 66 -6.33 -15.36 9.40
N LYS A 67 -5.09 -15.83 9.43
CA LYS A 67 -4.24 -15.89 10.65
C LYS A 67 -4.29 -14.57 11.42
N HIS A 68 -4.03 -13.45 10.77
CA HIS A 68 -3.92 -12.15 11.42
C HIS A 68 -5.27 -11.51 11.76
N TYR A 69 -6.29 -11.74 10.94
CA TYR A 69 -7.61 -11.18 11.18
C TYR A 69 -8.42 -12.00 12.19
N ASP A 70 -8.40 -13.33 12.11
CA ASP A 70 -9.16 -14.20 13.00
C ASP A 70 -8.61 -14.20 14.44
N SER A 71 -7.30 -14.00 14.58
CA SER A 71 -6.66 -13.84 15.89
C SER A 71 -6.82 -12.43 16.49
N GLY A 72 -7.35 -11.48 15.74
CA GLY A 72 -7.41 -10.07 16.14
C GLY A 72 -6.08 -9.31 16.02
N ASN A 73 -5.01 -9.94 15.56
CA ASN A 73 -3.70 -9.28 15.42
C ASN A 73 -3.75 -8.09 14.45
N MET A 74 -4.34 -8.27 13.25
CA MET A 74 -4.43 -7.18 12.28
C MET A 74 -5.34 -6.05 12.75
N PRO A 75 -6.58 -6.29 13.24
CA PRO A 75 -7.41 -5.23 13.79
C PRO A 75 -6.74 -4.46 14.93
N THR A 76 -6.00 -5.14 15.81
CA THR A 76 -5.22 -4.49 16.88
C THR A 76 -4.10 -3.64 16.32
N THR A 77 -3.37 -4.11 15.30
CA THR A 77 -2.30 -3.35 14.63
C THR A 77 -2.89 -2.13 13.90
N GLN A 78 -4.03 -2.28 13.24
CA GLN A 78 -4.74 -1.18 12.59
C GLN A 78 -5.18 -0.13 13.61
N LYS A 79 -5.79 -0.56 14.71
CA LYS A 79 -6.17 0.35 15.80
C LYS A 79 -4.98 1.11 16.35
N TYR A 80 -3.87 0.43 16.62
CA TYR A 80 -2.63 1.04 17.06
C TYR A 80 -2.14 2.14 16.11
N ALA A 81 -2.15 1.87 14.81
CA ALA A 81 -1.77 2.83 13.78
C ALA A 81 -2.72 4.05 13.75
N VAL A 82 -4.03 3.80 13.76
CA VAL A 82 -5.07 4.85 13.74
C VAL A 82 -4.99 5.73 14.99
N ASP A 83 -4.78 5.16 16.18
CA ASP A 83 -4.62 5.92 17.43
C ASP A 83 -3.40 6.85 17.39
N LYS A 84 -2.40 6.55 16.57
CA LYS A 84 -1.23 7.40 16.28
C LYS A 84 -1.43 8.38 15.11
N GLY A 85 -2.61 8.44 14.52
CA GLY A 85 -2.92 9.30 13.39
C GLY A 85 -2.40 8.78 12.04
N VAL A 86 -1.97 7.52 11.97
CA VAL A 86 -1.56 6.84 10.73
C VAL A 86 -2.80 6.42 9.95
N VAL A 87 -2.85 6.73 8.66
CA VAL A 87 -3.91 6.27 7.76
C VAL A 87 -3.63 4.84 7.34
N TRP A 88 -4.62 3.97 7.45
CA TRP A 88 -4.51 2.59 6.98
C TRP A 88 -5.39 2.37 5.76
N LEU A 89 -4.80 1.93 4.65
CA LEU A 89 -5.48 1.61 3.41
C LEU A 89 -5.27 0.12 3.10
N ALA A 90 -6.36 -0.63 2.97
CA ALA A 90 -6.31 -1.98 2.45
C ALA A 90 -6.39 -1.94 0.92
N VAL A 91 -5.67 -2.83 0.23
CA VAL A 91 -5.69 -2.95 -1.23
C VAL A 91 -6.03 -4.39 -1.61
N SER A 92 -7.11 -4.57 -2.33
CA SER A 92 -7.53 -5.86 -2.87
C SER A 92 -7.31 -5.88 -4.38
N THR A 93 -6.27 -6.61 -4.81
CA THR A 93 -5.97 -6.79 -6.24
C THR A 93 -6.69 -8.02 -6.78
N SER A 94 -7.38 -7.88 -7.91
CA SER A 94 -8.02 -8.99 -8.61
C SER A 94 -7.90 -8.83 -10.12
N ALA A 95 -7.71 -9.97 -10.82
CA ALA A 95 -7.66 -10.03 -12.27
C ALA A 95 -9.01 -9.72 -12.93
N ASP A 96 -10.12 -10.07 -12.26
CA ASP A 96 -11.44 -10.14 -12.86
C ASP A 96 -12.31 -8.93 -12.52
N GLY A 97 -13.17 -8.57 -13.48
CA GLY A 97 -14.01 -7.38 -13.47
C GLY A 97 -15.31 -7.44 -12.65
N ASP A 98 -15.55 -8.47 -11.83
CA ASP A 98 -16.72 -8.44 -10.93
C ASP A 98 -16.48 -7.53 -9.73
N HIS A 99 -16.62 -6.23 -9.97
CA HIS A 99 -16.40 -5.21 -8.96
C HIS A 99 -17.49 -5.16 -7.88
N ALA A 100 -18.75 -5.31 -8.28
CA ALA A 100 -19.88 -5.08 -7.37
C ALA A 100 -19.98 -6.19 -6.31
N GLY A 101 -19.90 -7.46 -6.73
CA GLY A 101 -19.98 -8.59 -5.80
C GLY A 101 -18.77 -8.66 -4.88
N LYS A 102 -17.56 -8.45 -5.40
CA LYS A 102 -16.32 -8.44 -4.60
C LYS A 102 -16.27 -7.25 -3.64
N SER A 103 -16.75 -6.08 -4.04
CA SER A 103 -16.82 -4.89 -3.18
C SER A 103 -17.77 -5.08 -2.00
N ALA A 104 -18.95 -5.65 -2.22
CA ALA A 104 -19.89 -5.97 -1.14
C ALA A 104 -19.28 -6.99 -0.17
N ALA A 105 -18.74 -8.09 -0.70
CA ALA A 105 -18.14 -9.15 0.11
C ALA A 105 -16.96 -8.65 0.96
N ILE A 106 -16.09 -7.79 0.43
CA ILE A 106 -14.97 -7.27 1.19
C ILE A 106 -15.40 -6.28 2.26
N ASN A 107 -16.44 -5.46 2.00
CA ASN A 107 -17.01 -4.56 3.01
C ASN A 107 -17.62 -5.34 4.18
N ASP A 108 -18.36 -6.41 3.89
CA ASP A 108 -18.95 -7.27 4.91
C ASP A 108 -17.85 -8.00 5.71
N TRP A 109 -16.80 -8.46 5.03
CA TRP A 109 -15.64 -9.07 5.68
C TRP A 109 -14.90 -8.08 6.60
N VAL A 110 -14.65 -6.84 6.16
CA VAL A 110 -14.03 -5.78 6.97
C VAL A 110 -14.83 -5.55 8.25
N LYS A 111 -16.16 -5.43 8.14
CA LYS A 111 -17.08 -5.29 9.30
C LYS A 111 -17.01 -6.50 10.23
N ALA A 112 -17.14 -7.72 9.67
CA ALA A 112 -17.14 -8.96 10.44
C ALA A 112 -15.83 -9.16 11.22
N LYS A 113 -14.68 -8.73 10.65
CA LYS A 113 -13.37 -8.80 11.29
C LYS A 113 -13.05 -7.61 12.20
N LYS A 114 -13.97 -6.64 12.34
CA LYS A 114 -13.75 -5.40 13.10
C LYS A 114 -12.47 -4.67 12.64
N ALA A 115 -12.19 -4.77 11.35
CA ALA A 115 -11.04 -4.11 10.73
C ALA A 115 -11.30 -2.61 10.59
N MET A 116 -10.25 -1.81 10.59
CA MET A 116 -10.33 -0.34 10.65
C MET A 116 -9.58 0.37 9.50
N PRO A 117 -9.58 -0.14 8.25
CA PRO A 117 -9.00 0.63 7.15
C PRO A 117 -9.86 1.87 6.89
N ALA A 118 -9.20 3.00 6.60
CA ALA A 118 -9.87 4.23 6.15
C ALA A 118 -10.56 4.03 4.78
N ALA A 119 -10.00 3.15 3.95
CA ALA A 119 -10.59 2.68 2.71
C ALA A 119 -10.05 1.30 2.34
N THR A 120 -10.85 0.50 1.62
CA THR A 120 -10.39 -0.72 0.94
C THR A 120 -10.42 -0.46 -0.55
N ILE A 121 -9.25 -0.31 -1.15
CA ILE A 121 -9.07 0.02 -2.58
C ILE A 121 -9.27 -1.25 -3.40
N MET A 122 -10.11 -1.16 -4.41
CA MET A 122 -10.36 -2.23 -5.38
C MET A 122 -9.42 -2.06 -6.56
N ASP A 123 -8.25 -2.71 -6.51
CA ASP A 123 -7.21 -2.63 -7.54
C ASP A 123 -7.46 -3.66 -8.64
N THR A 124 -8.48 -3.41 -9.46
CA THR A 124 -8.81 -4.25 -10.60
C THR A 124 -7.78 -4.10 -11.72
N GLY A 125 -7.34 -5.23 -12.26
CA GLY A 125 -6.25 -5.26 -13.24
C GLY A 125 -4.86 -5.09 -12.62
N GLY A 126 -4.78 -4.79 -11.32
CA GLY A 126 -3.53 -4.83 -10.57
C GLY A 126 -2.55 -3.70 -10.85
N ALA A 127 -3.01 -2.53 -11.33
CA ALA A 127 -2.12 -1.42 -11.67
C ALA A 127 -1.38 -0.89 -10.44
N ILE A 128 -2.08 -0.76 -9.30
CA ILE A 128 -1.48 -0.30 -8.04
C ILE A 128 -0.52 -1.37 -7.52
N GLY A 129 -0.97 -2.63 -7.52
CA GLY A 129 -0.14 -3.74 -7.09
C GLY A 129 1.15 -3.89 -7.88
N LYS A 130 1.10 -3.74 -9.20
CA LYS A 130 2.27 -3.78 -10.08
C LYS A 130 3.21 -2.61 -9.78
N ALA A 131 2.70 -1.39 -9.57
CA ALA A 131 3.51 -0.22 -9.23
C ALA A 131 4.22 -0.36 -7.89
N TYR A 132 3.61 -1.02 -6.91
CA TYR A 132 4.21 -1.30 -5.61
C TYR A 132 5.04 -2.59 -5.58
N GLY A 133 5.05 -3.38 -6.64
CA GLY A 133 5.69 -4.69 -6.65
C GLY A 133 5.10 -5.65 -5.61
N ALA A 134 3.79 -5.54 -5.33
CA ALA A 134 3.12 -6.37 -4.34
C ALA A 134 3.11 -7.84 -4.78
N ARG A 135 3.57 -8.74 -3.91
CA ARG A 135 3.77 -10.16 -4.26
C ARG A 135 2.86 -11.11 -3.52
N THR A 136 2.53 -10.75 -2.28
CA THR A 136 1.79 -11.65 -1.37
C THR A 136 0.64 -10.94 -0.69
N THR A 137 -0.25 -11.71 -0.09
CA THR A 137 -1.22 -11.23 0.89
C THR A 137 -1.01 -11.98 2.21
N PRO A 138 -0.70 -11.27 3.34
CA PRO A 138 -0.46 -9.84 3.41
C PRO A 138 0.87 -9.39 2.79
N HIS A 139 0.96 -8.13 2.33
CA HIS A 139 2.18 -7.40 2.02
C HIS A 139 2.00 -5.97 2.50
N MET A 140 2.94 -5.48 3.28
CA MET A 140 2.83 -4.23 4.02
C MET A 140 3.78 -3.19 3.47
N TYR A 141 3.32 -1.93 3.46
CA TYR A 141 4.14 -0.76 3.12
C TYR A 141 3.84 0.38 4.08
N LEU A 142 4.85 1.15 4.46
CA LEU A 142 4.71 2.38 5.23
C LEU A 142 5.28 3.56 4.44
N ILE A 143 4.47 4.59 4.29
CA ILE A 143 4.83 5.85 3.61
C ILE A 143 4.85 6.95 4.67
N ASP A 144 5.90 7.74 4.71
CA ASP A 144 6.04 8.85 5.64
C ASP A 144 5.29 10.13 5.18
N PRO A 145 5.15 11.17 6.03
CA PRO A 145 4.45 12.39 5.67
C PRO A 145 5.05 13.16 4.48
N SER A 146 6.32 12.91 4.13
CA SER A 146 6.95 13.49 2.94
C SER A 146 6.57 12.76 1.65
N GLY A 147 5.87 11.62 1.74
CA GLY A 147 5.52 10.75 0.62
C GLY A 147 6.59 9.73 0.27
N LYS A 148 7.60 9.54 1.13
CA LYS A 148 8.65 8.56 0.95
C LYS A 148 8.20 7.20 1.46
N LEU A 149 8.47 6.14 0.69
CA LEU A 149 8.30 4.77 1.15
C LEU A 149 9.43 4.43 2.14
N VAL A 150 9.08 4.16 3.39
CA VAL A 150 10.07 3.88 4.45
C VAL A 150 10.13 2.42 4.86
N TYR A 151 9.06 1.66 4.63
CA TYR A 151 9.01 0.22 4.87
C TYR A 151 8.31 -0.54 3.75
N ALA A 152 8.82 -1.72 3.39
CA ALA A 152 8.14 -2.67 2.52
C ALA A 152 8.44 -4.11 2.96
N GLY A 153 7.40 -4.96 3.17
CA GLY A 153 7.64 -6.35 3.54
C GLY A 153 6.52 -7.05 4.28
N ALA A 154 6.90 -7.93 5.19
CA ALA A 154 6.01 -8.75 5.99
C ALA A 154 5.30 -7.95 7.10
N ILE A 155 4.16 -8.48 7.57
CA ILE A 155 3.50 -7.96 8.78
C ILE A 155 4.29 -8.31 10.04
N ASP A 156 4.87 -9.51 10.10
CA ASP A 156 5.62 -10.02 11.25
C ASP A 156 6.77 -10.94 10.85
N SER A 157 7.53 -11.39 11.86
CA SER A 157 8.72 -12.24 11.73
C SER A 157 8.42 -13.74 11.61
N LYS A 158 7.14 -14.17 11.57
CA LYS A 158 6.75 -15.59 11.56
C LYS A 158 5.99 -15.98 10.28
N PRO A 159 6.69 -16.44 9.23
CA PRO A 159 6.11 -16.75 7.92
C PRO A 159 5.32 -18.06 7.93
N SER A 160 4.27 -18.13 8.75
CA SER A 160 3.36 -19.28 8.88
C SER A 160 1.90 -18.82 8.86
N ALA A 161 0.98 -19.75 8.59
CA ALA A 161 -0.45 -19.53 8.71
C ALA A 161 -0.99 -19.92 10.11
N ASN A 162 -0.14 -20.32 11.04
CA ASN A 162 -0.54 -20.73 12.39
C ASN A 162 -0.75 -19.50 13.30
N PRO A 163 -1.96 -19.26 13.84
CA PRO A 163 -2.20 -18.14 14.77
C PRO A 163 -1.38 -18.19 16.06
N GLY A 164 -0.98 -19.40 16.49
CA GLY A 164 -0.16 -19.59 17.69
C GLY A 164 1.22 -18.92 17.62
N ASP A 165 1.73 -18.67 16.41
CA ASP A 165 3.04 -18.07 16.21
C ASP A 165 3.04 -16.54 16.42
N ILE A 166 1.87 -15.91 16.47
CA ILE A 166 1.74 -14.44 16.63
C ILE A 166 2.35 -14.00 17.96
N LYS A 167 2.10 -14.74 19.05
CA LYS A 167 2.58 -14.38 20.38
C LYS A 167 4.10 -14.22 20.48
N GLY A 168 4.85 -14.98 19.68
CA GLY A 168 6.32 -14.92 19.64
C GLY A 168 6.89 -14.15 18.45
N ALA A 169 6.05 -13.44 17.69
CA ALA A 169 6.47 -12.70 16.51
C ALA A 169 6.79 -11.24 16.84
N THR A 170 7.80 -10.69 16.19
CA THR A 170 7.99 -9.25 16.09
C THR A 170 7.01 -8.72 15.06
N ASN A 171 6.12 -7.79 15.43
CA ASN A 171 5.26 -7.10 14.48
C ASN A 171 6.07 -5.99 13.80
N TYR A 172 6.52 -6.22 12.58
CA TYR A 172 7.34 -5.27 11.83
C TYR A 172 6.63 -3.97 11.49
N MET A 173 5.30 -4.00 11.32
CA MET A 173 4.55 -2.78 11.02
C MET A 173 4.48 -1.85 12.24
N VAL A 174 4.21 -2.40 13.43
CA VAL A 174 4.25 -1.61 14.68
C VAL A 174 5.64 -1.03 14.89
N GLN A 175 6.69 -1.86 14.73
CA GLN A 175 8.08 -1.42 14.86
C GLN A 175 8.43 -0.30 13.87
N ALA A 176 8.07 -0.46 12.60
CA ALA A 176 8.34 0.54 11.56
C ALA A 176 7.62 1.87 11.84
N ILE A 177 6.36 1.84 12.30
CA ILE A 177 5.61 3.04 12.69
C ILE A 177 6.32 3.75 13.84
N ASP A 178 6.70 3.02 14.91
CA ASP A 178 7.32 3.61 16.08
C ASP A 178 8.69 4.23 15.78
N GLU A 179 9.54 3.50 15.07
CA GLU A 179 10.87 3.98 14.70
C GLU A 179 10.79 5.18 13.76
N SER A 180 9.92 5.14 12.75
CA SER A 180 9.75 6.24 11.80
C SER A 180 9.18 7.50 12.46
N MET A 181 8.17 7.37 13.32
CA MET A 181 7.58 8.51 14.05
C MET A 181 8.53 9.10 15.08
N ALA A 182 9.46 8.30 15.61
CA ALA A 182 10.53 8.77 16.49
C ALA A 182 11.70 9.42 15.72
N GLY A 183 11.64 9.51 14.38
CA GLY A 183 12.72 10.02 13.54
C GLY A 183 13.97 9.14 13.53
N LYS A 184 13.82 7.85 13.89
CA LYS A 184 14.92 6.89 13.91
C LYS A 184 15.04 6.16 12.57
N PRO A 185 16.24 5.72 12.18
CA PRO A 185 16.40 4.73 11.12
C PRO A 185 15.61 3.46 11.46
N LEU A 186 14.91 2.88 10.48
CA LEU A 186 14.20 1.63 10.69
C LEU A 186 15.20 0.48 10.86
N SER A 187 15.06 -0.30 11.92
CA SER A 187 15.85 -1.50 12.17
C SER A 187 15.65 -2.55 11.07
N GLN A 188 14.45 -2.59 10.49
CA GLN A 188 14.05 -3.48 9.39
C GLN A 188 13.23 -2.67 8.38
N ALA A 189 13.90 -1.97 7.46
CA ALA A 189 13.21 -1.17 6.44
C ALA A 189 12.64 -2.03 5.29
N VAL A 190 13.26 -3.18 5.03
CA VAL A 190 12.83 -4.16 4.04
C VAL A 190 12.84 -5.54 4.68
N THR A 191 11.72 -6.26 4.59
CA THR A 191 11.63 -7.66 5.02
C THR A 191 11.02 -8.52 3.91
N LYS A 192 11.22 -9.83 3.97
CA LYS A 192 10.65 -10.75 2.99
C LYS A 192 9.16 -10.95 3.27
N PRO A 193 8.24 -10.47 2.42
CA PRO A 193 6.83 -10.72 2.60
C PRO A 193 6.51 -12.20 2.41
N TYR A 194 5.45 -12.67 3.05
CA TYR A 194 5.00 -14.05 2.98
C TYR A 194 3.47 -14.11 2.86
N GLY A 195 2.97 -15.17 2.26
CA GLY A 195 1.54 -15.37 2.09
C GLY A 195 1.17 -15.92 0.72
N CYS A 196 -0.12 -15.84 0.39
CA CYS A 196 -0.62 -16.22 -0.93
C CYS A 196 -0.19 -15.20 -1.98
N SER A 197 0.12 -15.64 -3.19
CA SER A 197 0.46 -14.74 -4.29
C SER A 197 -0.69 -13.78 -4.62
N VAL A 198 -0.36 -12.52 -4.88
CA VAL A 198 -1.32 -11.55 -5.42
C VAL A 198 -1.81 -12.05 -6.79
N LYS A 199 -3.12 -11.95 -7.03
CA LYS A 199 -3.76 -12.43 -8.27
C LYS A 199 -3.78 -11.32 -9.31
N TYR A 200 -2.70 -11.23 -10.04
CA TYR A 200 -2.60 -10.41 -11.25
C TYR A 200 -3.25 -11.14 -12.43
N GLY A 201 -3.86 -10.39 -13.37
CA GLY A 201 -4.34 -10.90 -14.65
C GLY A 201 -3.22 -11.13 -15.64
#